data_0aefc89a6a6569cd8835954bf74d2224
#
_entry.id   0aefc89a6a6569cd8835954bf74d2224
#
_cell.length_a   1.000
_cell.length_b   1.000
_cell.length_c   1.000
_cell.angle_alpha   90.00
_cell.angle_beta   90.00
_cell.angle_gamma   90.00
#
_symmetry.space_group_name_H-M   'P 1'
#
loop_
_entity.id
_entity.type
_entity.pdbx_description
1 polymer ?
#
loop_
_entity_poly.entity_id
_entity_poly.type
_entity_poly.pdbx_seq_one_letter_code
_entity_poly.pdbx_strand_id
1 'polypeptide(L)'
;QQLLHGNRLSHSYTEALPDFVKLAEAYGGVGFRVTKPSELDGAIEEMIRVKKPVLFDCRVANLENCFPMIPSGKAHNEMLLPLEANDEATAAAFAGGKALV
;
A
#
# COMPACT_ATOMS: atom_id res chain seq x y z
N GLN A 1 -5.93 -10.63 3.71
CA GLN A 1 -7.11 -10.94 2.89
C GLN A 1 -6.71 -11.71 1.62
N GLN A 2 -5.63 -11.34 0.94
CA GLN A 2 -5.11 -12.08 -0.19
C GLN A 2 -4.55 -13.44 0.22
N LEU A 3 -3.57 -13.46 1.13
CA LEU A 3 -2.78 -14.65 1.45
C LEU A 3 -3.53 -15.66 2.33
N LEU A 4 -4.28 -15.18 3.32
CA LEU A 4 -4.84 -16.04 4.37
C LEU A 4 -6.35 -16.27 4.24
N HIS A 5 -7.05 -15.52 3.39
CA HIS A 5 -8.51 -15.58 3.24
C HIS A 5 -8.96 -15.83 1.81
N GLY A 6 -8.16 -16.52 1.00
CA GLY A 6 -8.53 -16.90 -0.36
C GLY A 6 -8.79 -15.72 -1.28
N ASN A 7 -8.01 -14.65 -1.13
CA ASN A 7 -8.10 -13.43 -1.93
C ASN A 7 -9.47 -12.72 -1.82
N ARG A 8 -10.14 -12.85 -0.67
CA ARG A 8 -11.41 -12.16 -0.39
C ARG A 8 -11.12 -10.78 0.18
N LEU A 9 -11.23 -9.77 -0.67
CA LEU A 9 -11.00 -8.37 -0.30
C LEU A 9 -12.29 -7.75 0.21
N SER A 10 -12.26 -7.17 1.43
CA SER A 10 -13.38 -6.49 2.06
C SER A 10 -12.96 -5.10 2.47
N HIS A 11 -13.46 -4.06 1.83
CA HIS A 11 -13.23 -2.63 2.12
C HIS A 11 -11.74 -2.20 2.32
N SER A 12 -10.79 -3.08 2.03
CA SER A 12 -9.34 -2.78 2.05
C SER A 12 -8.81 -2.37 0.68
N TYR A 13 -9.64 -2.48 -0.36
CA TYR A 13 -9.34 -2.07 -1.72
C TYR A 13 -10.29 -0.96 -2.13
N THR A 14 -9.73 0.18 -2.51
CA THR A 14 -10.51 1.35 -2.88
C THR A 14 -10.12 1.80 -4.28
N GLU A 15 -11.06 1.74 -5.23
CA GLU A 15 -10.84 2.15 -6.62
C GLU A 15 -10.87 3.67 -6.78
N ALA A 16 -11.73 4.34 -6.00
CA ALA A 16 -11.87 5.78 -6.02
C ALA A 16 -11.38 6.39 -4.70
N LEU A 17 -10.27 7.13 -4.77
CA LEU A 17 -9.71 7.84 -3.63
C LEU A 17 -9.99 9.34 -3.73
N PRO A 18 -10.23 10.03 -2.61
CA PRO A 18 -10.31 11.47 -2.58
C PRO A 18 -8.96 12.10 -2.98
N ASP A 19 -8.99 13.35 -3.40
CA ASP A 19 -7.77 14.12 -3.61
C ASP A 19 -7.24 14.61 -2.25
N PHE A 20 -6.30 13.86 -1.69
CA PHE A 20 -5.75 14.12 -0.35
C PHE A 20 -4.95 15.43 -0.30
N VAL A 21 -4.37 15.89 -1.40
CA VAL A 21 -3.68 17.19 -1.47
C VAL A 21 -4.69 18.32 -1.30
N LYS A 22 -5.78 18.29 -2.06
CA LYS A 22 -6.86 19.29 -1.91
C LYS A 22 -7.53 19.24 -0.55
N LEU A 23 -7.64 18.05 0.03
CA LEU A 23 -8.19 17.89 1.38
C LEU A 23 -7.30 18.58 2.42
N ALA A 24 -5.98 18.40 2.35
CA ALA A 24 -5.03 19.09 3.23
C ALA A 24 -5.13 20.61 3.10
N GLU A 25 -5.17 21.10 1.87
CA GLU A 25 -5.30 22.53 1.57
C GLU A 25 -6.61 23.12 2.12
N ALA A 26 -7.72 22.41 1.98
CA ALA A 26 -9.02 22.83 2.51
C ALA A 26 -9.01 23.01 4.04
N TYR A 27 -8.17 22.25 4.75
CA TYR A 27 -7.95 22.40 6.20
C TYR A 27 -6.83 23.39 6.56
N GLY A 28 -6.25 24.12 5.59
CA GLY A 28 -5.17 25.07 5.83
C GLY A 28 -3.80 24.43 6.05
N GLY A 29 -3.67 23.14 5.84
CA GLY A 29 -2.43 22.40 5.82
C GLY A 29 -1.71 22.46 4.47
N VAL A 30 -0.70 21.61 4.31
CA VAL A 30 0.05 21.43 3.06
C VAL A 30 -0.08 19.97 2.62
N GLY A 31 -0.41 19.75 1.35
CA GLY A 31 -0.48 18.42 0.76
C GLY A 31 0.68 18.18 -0.21
N PHE A 32 1.32 17.02 -0.10
CA PHE A 32 2.28 16.54 -1.09
C PHE A 32 1.81 15.24 -1.69
N ARG A 33 2.04 15.07 -2.99
CA ARG A 33 1.82 13.80 -3.67
C ARG A 33 3.10 13.34 -4.34
N VAL A 34 3.53 12.12 -4.05
CA VAL A 34 4.68 11.48 -4.66
C VAL A 34 4.24 10.24 -5.41
N THR A 35 4.66 10.13 -6.66
CA THR A 35 4.33 9.01 -7.55
C THR A 35 5.56 8.29 -8.06
N LYS A 36 6.75 8.87 -7.88
CA LYS A 36 8.02 8.31 -8.32
C LYS A 36 9.01 8.21 -7.18
N PRO A 37 9.77 7.09 -7.07
CA PRO A 37 10.78 6.94 -6.03
C PRO A 37 11.82 8.08 -6.00
N SER A 38 12.17 8.64 -7.17
CA SER A 38 13.15 9.74 -7.28
C SER A 38 12.70 11.06 -6.65
N GLU A 39 11.41 11.21 -6.36
CA GLU A 39 10.83 12.42 -5.75
C GLU A 39 10.74 12.29 -4.21
N LEU A 40 10.94 11.07 -3.68
CA LEU A 40 10.63 10.74 -2.30
C LEU A 40 11.48 11.52 -1.30
N ASP A 41 12.79 11.53 -1.48
CA ASP A 41 13.72 12.16 -0.54
C ASP A 41 13.45 13.66 -0.41
N GLY A 42 13.32 14.36 -1.55
CA GLY A 42 13.02 15.78 -1.57
C GLY A 42 11.65 16.12 -0.93
N ALA A 43 10.65 15.25 -1.13
CA ALA A 43 9.33 15.44 -0.52
C ALA A 43 9.37 15.22 0.99
N ILE A 44 10.15 14.26 1.49
CA ILE A 44 10.35 14.03 2.93
C ILE A 44 11.08 15.22 3.57
N GLU A 45 12.15 15.73 2.93
CA GLU A 45 12.86 16.92 3.41
C GLU A 45 11.94 18.14 3.49
N GLU A 46 11.12 18.36 2.46
CA GLU A 46 10.13 19.46 2.46
C GLU A 46 9.09 19.26 3.55
N MET A 47 8.58 18.05 3.75
CA MET A 47 7.63 17.73 4.82
C MET A 47 8.17 18.08 6.19
N ILE A 48 9.45 17.80 6.46
CA ILE A 48 10.11 18.11 7.73
C ILE A 48 10.32 19.63 7.88
N ARG A 49 10.60 20.33 6.79
CA ARG A 49 10.86 21.78 6.80
C ARG A 49 9.61 22.63 7.01
N VAL A 50 8.47 22.17 6.54
CA VAL A 50 7.20 22.90 6.60
C VAL A 50 6.72 23.02 8.04
N LYS A 51 6.41 24.24 8.49
CA LYS A 51 5.88 24.53 9.84
C LYS A 51 4.34 24.55 9.88
N LYS A 52 3.71 23.61 9.21
CA LYS A 52 2.26 23.42 9.17
C LYS A 52 1.94 21.92 9.21
N PRO A 53 0.70 21.54 9.52
CA PRO A 53 0.28 20.16 9.31
C PRO A 53 0.46 19.75 7.85
N VAL A 54 1.07 18.59 7.64
CA VAL A 54 1.33 18.05 6.30
C VAL A 54 0.58 16.73 6.13
N LEU A 55 -0.08 16.59 4.99
CA LEU A 55 -0.60 15.32 4.52
C LEU A 55 0.26 14.85 3.34
N PHE A 56 0.93 13.72 3.52
CA PHE A 56 1.83 13.15 2.52
C PHE A 56 1.15 11.97 1.81
N ASP A 57 0.68 12.20 0.58
CA ASP A 57 0.04 11.20 -0.27
C ASP A 57 1.11 10.44 -1.07
N CYS A 58 1.65 9.39 -0.47
CA CYS A 58 2.63 8.52 -1.10
C CYS A 58 1.92 7.41 -1.89
N ARG A 59 2.01 7.43 -3.21
CA ARG A 59 1.39 6.43 -4.07
C ARG A 59 2.23 5.17 -4.12
N VAL A 60 1.67 4.09 -3.64
CA VAL A 60 2.30 2.76 -3.59
C VAL A 60 1.51 1.77 -4.44
N ALA A 61 2.09 0.59 -4.69
CA ALA A 61 1.35 -0.51 -5.31
C ALA A 61 0.19 -0.93 -4.40
N ASN A 62 -1.01 -1.06 -4.96
CA ASN A 62 -2.25 -1.27 -4.19
C ASN A 62 -2.44 -2.72 -3.71
N LEU A 63 -1.77 -3.68 -4.32
CA LEU A 63 -1.88 -5.12 -3.98
C LEU A 63 -0.57 -5.72 -3.47
N GLU A 64 0.38 -4.88 -3.04
CA GLU A 64 1.66 -5.33 -2.52
C GLU A 64 1.54 -5.84 -1.08
N ASN A 65 2.15 -6.99 -0.79
CA ASN A 65 2.22 -7.57 0.54
C ASN A 65 3.59 -7.32 1.18
N CYS A 66 3.63 -7.29 2.52
CA CYS A 66 4.88 -7.16 3.26
C CYS A 66 5.54 -8.54 3.42
N PHE A 67 6.61 -8.78 2.70
CA PHE A 67 7.42 -9.99 2.80
C PHE A 67 8.84 -9.70 3.31
N PRO A 68 9.51 -10.67 4.00
CA PRO A 68 8.97 -11.95 4.46
C PRO A 68 7.97 -11.79 5.59
N MET A 69 6.98 -12.68 5.68
CA MET A 69 5.94 -12.65 6.70
C MET A 69 5.83 -13.99 7.41
N ILE A 70 5.81 -13.99 8.75
CA ILE A 70 5.53 -15.17 9.55
C ILE A 70 4.06 -15.10 9.98
N PRO A 71 3.19 -16.01 9.47
CA PRO A 71 1.80 -16.05 9.91
C PRO A 71 1.68 -16.35 11.39
N SER A 72 0.63 -15.86 12.02
CA SER A 72 0.37 -16.11 13.44
C SER A 72 0.35 -17.62 13.76
N GLY A 73 1.07 -18.04 14.79
CA GLY A 73 1.18 -19.44 15.19
C GLY A 73 2.16 -20.28 14.37
N LYS A 74 2.90 -19.69 13.44
CA LYS A 74 3.92 -20.36 12.62
C LYS A 74 5.34 -20.13 13.13
N ALA A 75 6.26 -21.02 12.77
CA ALA A 75 7.68 -20.91 13.06
C ALA A 75 8.42 -20.12 11.97
N HIS A 76 9.66 -19.69 12.25
CA HIS A 76 10.46 -18.91 11.32
C HIS A 76 10.75 -19.62 9.98
N ASN A 77 10.88 -20.95 10.02
CA ASN A 77 11.05 -21.77 8.81
C ASN A 77 9.76 -21.97 8.00
N GLU A 78 8.62 -21.49 8.50
CA GLU A 78 7.33 -21.50 7.82
C GLU A 78 6.94 -20.09 7.32
N MET A 79 7.92 -19.16 7.20
CA MET A 79 7.65 -17.83 6.70
C MET A 79 7.20 -17.84 5.24
N LEU A 80 6.31 -16.92 4.92
CA LEU A 80 5.92 -16.63 3.55
C LEU A 80 6.95 -15.68 2.92
N LEU A 81 7.47 -16.08 1.78
CA LEU A 81 8.42 -15.29 0.99
C LEU A 81 7.72 -14.64 -0.20
N PRO A 82 8.28 -13.53 -0.73
CA PRO A 82 7.78 -13.00 -1.99
C PRO A 82 7.92 -14.08 -3.07
N LEU A 83 6.86 -14.25 -3.84
CA LEU A 83 6.85 -15.21 -4.93
C LEU A 83 7.77 -14.70 -6.03
N GLU A 84 8.63 -15.58 -6.52
CA GLU A 84 9.34 -15.32 -7.75
C GLU A 84 8.32 -15.26 -8.90
N ALA A 85 8.53 -14.33 -9.82
CA ALA A 85 7.57 -13.99 -10.90
C ALA A 85 7.15 -15.16 -11.83
N ASN A 86 7.63 -16.34 -11.57
CA ASN A 86 7.41 -17.55 -12.38
C ASN A 86 6.48 -18.59 -11.76
N ASP A 87 5.87 -18.32 -10.63
CA ASP A 87 4.96 -19.28 -9.99
C ASP A 87 3.50 -19.01 -10.44
N GLU A 88 3.14 -19.62 -11.60
CA GLU A 88 1.82 -19.48 -12.22
C GLU A 88 0.65 -19.81 -11.28
N ALA A 89 0.83 -20.77 -10.37
CA ALA A 89 -0.22 -21.16 -9.42
C ALA A 89 -0.57 -20.05 -8.45
N THR A 90 0.41 -19.25 -8.08
CA THR A 90 0.24 -18.16 -7.12
C THR A 90 -0.15 -16.85 -7.80
N ALA A 91 0.31 -16.62 -9.03
CA ALA A 91 -0.19 -15.52 -9.86
C ALA A 91 -1.70 -15.68 -10.12
N ALA A 92 -2.19 -16.91 -10.34
CA ALA A 92 -3.61 -17.20 -10.47
C ALA A 92 -4.42 -16.93 -9.17
N ALA A 93 -3.84 -17.22 -8.00
CA ALA A 93 -4.46 -16.90 -6.71
C ALA A 93 -4.60 -15.39 -6.47
N PHE A 94 -3.64 -14.60 -6.98
CA PHE A 94 -3.69 -13.14 -6.90
C PHE A 94 -4.63 -12.49 -7.94
N ALA A 95 -4.80 -13.12 -9.11
CA ALA A 95 -5.65 -12.60 -10.19
C ALA A 95 -7.17 -12.77 -9.95
N GLY A 96 -7.57 -13.66 -9.05
CA GLY A 96 -8.98 -14.03 -8.81
C GLY A 96 -9.68 -13.24 -7.71
N GLY A 97 -9.12 -12.13 -7.23
CA GLY A 97 -9.69 -11.34 -6.14
C GLY A 97 -11.08 -10.77 -6.47
N LYS A 98 -12.07 -11.14 -5.66
CA LYS A 98 -13.40 -10.52 -5.70
C LYS A 98 -13.56 -9.63 -4.49
N ALA A 99 -13.98 -8.39 -4.73
CA ALA A 99 -14.45 -7.54 -3.64
C ALA A 99 -15.74 -8.17 -3.06
N LEU A 100 -15.78 -8.32 -1.75
CA LEU A 100 -17.02 -8.64 -1.04
C LEU A 100 -17.75 -7.33 -0.79
N VAL A 101 -18.89 -7.17 -1.42
CA VAL A 101 -19.78 -6.02 -1.23
C VAL A 101 -20.53 -6.18 0.08
#